data_4a673174d103ee7e62d4cd46d65dc2e6
#
_entry.id   4a673174d103ee7e62d4cd46d65dc2e6
#
_cell.length_a   1.000
_cell.length_b   1.000
_cell.length_c   1.000
_cell.angle_alpha   90.00
_cell.angle_beta   90.00
_cell.angle_gamma   90.00
#
_symmetry.space_group_name_H-M   'P 1'
#
loop_
_entity.id
_entity.type
_entity.pdbx_description
1 polymer ?
#
loop_
_entity_poly.entity_id
_entity_poly.type
_entity_poly.pdbx_seq_one_letter_code
_entity_poly.pdbx_strand_id
1 'polypeptide(L)'
;MTRTLSFTVRAEDEGRDLRHFVRRRLGLSARVLTALKYEGEMLLNGAPARSVDRLRSGDVVTLTLFDAPGDYEPAESPFAVLWENEDFLVIDKPAGMPVHPSPGHDCDSVLNAAAWYYRAAPDFVFRPLYRLDRDTTGALVLAKNKFAAGAVLEKTYTAVCEGAIPPCGVIDAPIGLKPGHTIERCTGCGARAVTAYRRLAADGAHSLVAFRLETG
;
A
#
# COMPACT_ATOMS: atom_id res chain seq x y z
N MET A 1 13.11 -10.15 -7.06
CA MET A 1 13.51 -10.36 -5.63
C MET A 1 12.74 -11.52 -5.04
N THR A 2 13.37 -12.34 -4.19
CA THR A 2 12.71 -13.43 -3.48
C THR A 2 12.58 -13.04 -2.02
N ARG A 3 11.40 -13.18 -1.44
CA ARG A 3 11.16 -12.96 -0.01
C ARG A 3 10.67 -14.27 0.62
N THR A 4 11.39 -14.72 1.65
CA THR A 4 11.04 -15.91 2.43
C THR A 4 10.73 -15.51 3.86
N LEU A 5 9.65 -16.03 4.39
CA LEU A 5 9.22 -15.86 5.78
C LEU A 5 9.14 -17.23 6.44
N SER A 6 9.66 -17.36 7.65
CA SER A 6 9.59 -18.59 8.44
C SER A 6 8.91 -18.36 9.79
N PHE A 7 8.02 -19.27 10.17
CA PHE A 7 7.24 -19.18 11.39
C PHE A 7 7.19 -20.54 12.09
N THR A 8 7.36 -20.55 13.41
CA THR A 8 7.11 -21.73 14.22
C THR A 8 5.64 -21.73 14.66
N VAL A 9 4.94 -22.84 14.42
CA VAL A 9 3.55 -23.06 14.80
C VAL A 9 3.46 -23.17 16.34
N ARG A 10 2.57 -22.40 16.93
CA ARG A 10 2.34 -22.42 18.37
C ARG A 10 1.23 -23.41 18.73
N ALA A 11 1.14 -23.79 20.01
CA ALA A 11 0.10 -24.71 20.50
C ALA A 11 -1.33 -24.25 20.19
N GLU A 12 -1.58 -22.95 20.17
CA GLU A 12 -2.90 -22.35 19.83
C GLU A 12 -3.32 -22.56 18.36
N ASP A 13 -2.36 -22.87 17.49
CA ASP A 13 -2.57 -23.09 16.06
C ASP A 13 -2.61 -24.59 15.68
N GLU A 14 -2.40 -25.50 16.66
CA GLU A 14 -2.41 -26.94 16.44
C GLU A 14 -3.74 -27.42 15.88
N GLY A 15 -3.69 -28.33 14.91
CA GLY A 15 -4.85 -28.89 14.22
C GLY A 15 -5.48 -27.95 13.19
N ARG A 16 -5.05 -26.71 13.10
CA ARG A 16 -5.48 -25.79 12.03
C ARG A 16 -4.86 -26.20 10.69
N ASP A 17 -5.51 -25.86 9.59
CA ASP A 17 -4.90 -26.01 8.27
C ASP A 17 -3.96 -24.84 7.95
N LEU A 18 -3.01 -25.04 7.04
CA LEU A 18 -2.04 -24.03 6.64
C LEU A 18 -2.71 -22.77 6.07
N ARG A 19 -3.86 -22.91 5.37
CA ARG A 19 -4.65 -21.78 4.88
C ARG A 19 -5.15 -20.92 6.04
N HIS A 20 -5.68 -21.53 7.11
CA HIS A 20 -6.13 -20.80 8.30
C HIS A 20 -4.97 -20.06 8.94
N PHE A 21 -3.82 -20.70 9.11
CA PHE A 21 -2.61 -20.10 9.65
C PHE A 21 -2.17 -18.87 8.84
N VAL A 22 -2.02 -19.03 7.52
CA VAL A 22 -1.64 -17.92 6.61
C VAL A 22 -2.64 -16.77 6.66
N ARG A 23 -3.95 -17.06 6.65
CA ARG A 23 -5.00 -16.05 6.54
C ARG A 23 -5.36 -15.38 7.87
N ARG A 24 -5.40 -16.15 8.95
CA ARG A 24 -5.93 -15.68 10.24
C ARG A 24 -4.83 -15.37 11.24
N ARG A 25 -3.80 -16.20 11.31
CA ARG A 25 -2.70 -16.00 12.25
C ARG A 25 -1.68 -14.99 11.73
N LEU A 26 -1.26 -15.12 10.48
CA LEU A 26 -0.31 -14.19 9.84
C LEU A 26 -0.98 -12.96 9.23
N GLY A 27 -2.30 -12.92 9.14
CA GLY A 27 -3.04 -11.78 8.57
C GLY A 27 -2.83 -11.57 7.07
N LEU A 28 -2.22 -12.52 6.36
CA LEU A 28 -1.91 -12.36 4.94
C LEU A 28 -3.19 -12.41 4.08
N SER A 29 -3.23 -11.62 3.01
CA SER A 29 -4.42 -11.49 2.16
C SER A 29 -4.74 -12.78 1.36
N ALA A 30 -5.99 -12.93 0.88
CA ALA A 30 -6.36 -14.05 0.02
C ALA A 30 -5.52 -14.07 -1.26
N ARG A 31 -5.16 -12.89 -1.79
CA ARG A 31 -4.30 -12.73 -2.96
C ARG A 31 -2.90 -13.30 -2.71
N VAL A 32 -2.32 -13.03 -1.54
CA VAL A 32 -1.02 -13.58 -1.13
C VAL A 32 -1.10 -15.10 -1.02
N LEU A 33 -2.15 -15.66 -0.41
CA LEU A 33 -2.33 -17.11 -0.35
C LEU A 33 -2.47 -17.75 -1.75
N THR A 34 -3.14 -17.08 -2.67
CA THR A 34 -3.24 -17.52 -4.07
C THR A 34 -1.87 -17.48 -4.73
N ALA A 35 -1.13 -16.41 -4.58
CA ALA A 35 0.23 -16.29 -5.11
C ALA A 35 1.17 -17.37 -4.54
N LEU A 36 1.10 -17.66 -3.24
CA LEU A 36 1.86 -18.76 -2.61
C LEU A 36 1.55 -20.12 -3.22
N LYS A 37 0.30 -20.38 -3.64
CA LYS A 37 -0.11 -21.66 -4.23
C LYS A 37 0.37 -21.87 -5.66
N TYR A 38 0.45 -20.82 -6.46
CA TYR A 38 0.64 -20.91 -7.91
C TYR A 38 1.96 -20.31 -8.41
N GLU A 39 2.49 -19.34 -7.67
CA GLU A 39 3.67 -18.56 -8.05
C GLU A 39 4.79 -18.60 -7.00
N GLY A 40 4.50 -19.20 -5.85
CA GLY A 40 5.40 -19.24 -4.68
C GLY A 40 5.63 -20.65 -4.19
N GLU A 41 6.10 -20.74 -2.96
CA GLU A 41 6.39 -21.99 -2.29
C GLU A 41 5.85 -21.97 -0.85
N MET A 42 5.27 -23.08 -0.43
CA MET A 42 4.88 -23.34 0.94
C MET A 42 5.54 -24.63 1.41
N LEU A 43 6.35 -24.54 2.45
CA LEU A 43 6.98 -25.71 3.05
C LEU A 43 6.50 -25.89 4.50
N LEU A 44 6.38 -27.16 4.90
CA LEU A 44 6.15 -27.58 6.29
C LEU A 44 7.31 -28.49 6.69
N ASN A 45 8.09 -28.05 7.66
CA ASN A 45 9.32 -28.74 8.10
C ASN A 45 10.29 -29.04 6.93
N GLY A 46 10.40 -28.11 5.99
CA GLY A 46 11.25 -28.24 4.80
C GLY A 46 10.68 -29.07 3.67
N ALA A 47 9.51 -29.70 3.81
CA ALA A 47 8.84 -30.46 2.76
C ALA A 47 7.71 -29.65 2.10
N PRO A 48 7.46 -29.79 0.79
CA PRO A 48 6.36 -29.12 0.10
C PRO A 48 5.01 -29.37 0.78
N ALA A 49 4.25 -28.30 1.02
CA ALA A 49 3.00 -28.34 1.75
C ALA A 49 1.85 -27.74 0.93
N ARG A 50 0.64 -28.25 1.16
CA ARG A 50 -0.61 -27.75 0.58
C ARG A 50 -1.36 -26.90 1.61
N SER A 51 -2.15 -25.98 1.14
CA SER A 51 -2.93 -25.08 2.00
C SER A 51 -3.91 -25.79 2.94
N VAL A 52 -4.20 -27.06 2.70
CA VAL A 52 -5.12 -27.92 3.51
C VAL A 52 -4.38 -28.79 4.54
N ASP A 53 -3.05 -28.82 4.50
CA ASP A 53 -2.25 -29.65 5.40
C ASP A 53 -2.40 -29.15 6.83
N ARG A 54 -2.53 -30.10 7.76
CA ARG A 54 -2.74 -29.83 9.19
C ARG A 54 -1.42 -29.56 9.89
N LEU A 55 -1.43 -28.55 10.74
CA LEU A 55 -0.28 -28.11 11.50
C LEU A 55 -0.25 -28.75 12.89
N ARG A 56 0.95 -29.01 13.38
CA ARG A 56 1.25 -29.43 14.76
C ARG A 56 2.06 -28.37 15.46
N SER A 57 1.90 -28.29 16.78
CA SER A 57 2.75 -27.40 17.57
C SER A 57 4.23 -27.77 17.40
N GLY A 58 5.06 -26.75 17.16
CA GLY A 58 6.49 -26.91 16.87
C GLY A 58 6.83 -27.05 15.38
N ASP A 59 5.86 -27.28 14.49
CA ASP A 59 6.11 -27.28 13.05
C ASP A 59 6.70 -25.94 12.58
N VAL A 60 7.56 -25.99 11.56
CA VAL A 60 8.11 -24.81 10.90
C VAL A 60 7.44 -24.63 9.54
N VAL A 61 6.70 -23.55 9.40
CA VAL A 61 6.09 -23.12 8.13
C VAL A 61 7.03 -22.14 7.45
N THR A 62 7.45 -22.43 6.23
CA THR A 62 8.24 -21.53 5.37
C THR A 62 7.41 -21.14 4.15
N LEU A 63 7.31 -19.84 3.90
CA LEU A 63 6.54 -19.25 2.81
C LEU A 63 7.49 -18.41 1.95
N THR A 64 7.59 -18.73 0.64
CA THR A 64 8.44 -18.00 -0.30
C THR A 64 7.59 -17.45 -1.43
N LEU A 65 7.76 -16.16 -1.73
CA LEU A 65 7.19 -15.52 -2.91
C LEU A 65 8.30 -14.96 -3.80
N PHE A 66 8.12 -15.20 -5.08
CA PHE A 66 8.99 -14.68 -6.12
C PHE A 66 8.34 -13.44 -6.73
N ASP A 67 9.12 -12.36 -6.79
CA ASP A 67 8.72 -11.11 -7.41
C ASP A 67 9.48 -10.93 -8.73
N ALA A 68 8.75 -10.69 -9.82
CA ALA A 68 9.35 -10.22 -11.05
C ALA A 68 9.67 -8.72 -10.93
N PRO A 69 10.82 -8.26 -11.43
CA PRO A 69 11.13 -6.83 -11.51
C PRO A 69 10.02 -6.05 -12.20
N GLY A 70 9.81 -4.81 -11.76
CA GLY A 70 8.93 -3.88 -12.47
C GLY A 70 9.61 -3.36 -13.73
N ASP A 71 8.85 -3.15 -14.77
CA ASP A 71 9.32 -2.55 -16.03
C ASP A 71 9.15 -1.02 -15.96
N TYR A 72 9.99 -0.38 -15.14
CA TYR A 72 10.02 1.08 -15.02
C TYR A 72 11.37 1.59 -15.49
N GLU A 73 11.36 2.52 -16.45
CA GLU A 73 12.55 3.23 -16.89
C GLU A 73 13.15 4.00 -15.71
N PRO A 74 14.41 3.71 -15.29
CA PRO A 74 15.02 4.47 -14.21
C PRO A 74 15.29 5.92 -14.65
N ALA A 75 14.79 6.87 -13.87
CA ALA A 75 15.03 8.29 -14.12
C ALA A 75 15.44 9.00 -12.84
N GLU A 76 16.51 9.78 -12.92
CA GLU A 76 17.02 10.54 -11.79
C GLU A 76 16.04 11.65 -11.43
N SER A 77 15.34 11.42 -10.32
CA SER A 77 14.40 12.40 -9.77
C SER A 77 14.45 12.31 -8.24
N PRO A 78 14.81 13.39 -7.56
CA PRO A 78 15.06 13.35 -6.12
C PRO A 78 13.79 13.21 -5.32
N PHE A 79 13.80 12.33 -4.33
CA PHE A 79 12.87 12.29 -3.21
C PHE A 79 13.62 12.07 -1.90
N ALA A 80 13.06 12.51 -0.79
CA ALA A 80 13.64 12.22 0.51
C ALA A 80 13.14 10.86 1.02
N VAL A 81 14.05 10.01 1.49
CA VAL A 81 13.71 8.77 2.18
C VAL A 81 13.42 9.09 3.64
N LEU A 82 12.19 8.82 4.09
CA LEU A 82 11.77 8.99 5.47
C LEU A 82 12.12 7.77 6.32
N TRP A 83 11.97 6.58 5.74
CA TRP A 83 12.28 5.33 6.42
C TRP A 83 12.38 4.18 5.40
N GLU A 84 13.21 3.20 5.71
CA GLU A 84 13.39 2.02 4.86
C GLU A 84 13.75 0.79 5.70
N ASN A 85 13.23 -0.37 5.27
CA ASN A 85 13.65 -1.69 5.74
C ASN A 85 13.61 -2.71 4.60
N GLU A 86 13.66 -4.01 4.93
CA GLU A 86 13.59 -5.09 3.94
C GLU A 86 12.26 -5.16 3.18
N ASP A 87 11.16 -4.69 3.77
CA ASP A 87 9.80 -4.85 3.26
C ASP A 87 9.22 -3.57 2.67
N PHE A 88 9.66 -2.40 3.15
CA PHE A 88 9.09 -1.09 2.78
C PHE A 88 10.14 -0.04 2.51
N LEU A 89 9.82 0.85 1.58
CA LEU A 89 10.43 2.16 1.41
C LEU A 89 9.37 3.23 1.64
N VAL A 90 9.61 4.14 2.57
CA VAL A 90 8.76 5.30 2.84
C VAL A 90 9.48 6.55 2.38
N ILE A 91 8.86 7.30 1.49
CA ILE A 91 9.43 8.53 0.93
C ILE A 91 8.57 9.73 1.27
N ASP A 92 9.16 10.90 1.30
CA ASP A 92 8.45 12.18 1.22
C ASP A 92 8.24 12.53 -0.25
N LYS A 93 7.03 12.30 -0.76
CA LYS A 93 6.70 12.59 -2.14
C LYS A 93 6.61 14.10 -2.36
N PRO A 94 7.39 14.70 -3.25
CA PRO A 94 7.25 16.11 -3.58
C PRO A 94 5.96 16.39 -4.37
N ALA A 95 5.54 17.66 -4.41
CA ALA A 95 4.53 18.12 -5.35
C ALA A 95 5.03 18.03 -6.80
N GLY A 96 4.12 17.95 -7.76
CA GLY A 96 4.43 17.86 -9.18
C GLY A 96 4.83 16.46 -9.68
N MET A 97 5.07 15.50 -8.80
CA MET A 97 5.50 14.14 -9.13
C MET A 97 4.32 13.16 -9.06
N PRO A 98 3.88 12.52 -10.16
CA PRO A 98 2.88 11.47 -10.12
C PRO A 98 3.45 10.18 -9.50
N VAL A 99 2.60 9.35 -8.91
CA VAL A 99 3.04 8.07 -8.33
C VAL A 99 3.41 7.06 -9.41
N HIS A 100 2.61 6.96 -10.46
CA HIS A 100 2.81 6.05 -11.60
C HIS A 100 3.06 6.83 -12.88
N PRO A 101 3.81 6.26 -13.84
CA PRO A 101 3.87 6.80 -15.20
C PRO A 101 2.46 7.00 -15.76
N SER A 102 2.27 8.06 -16.53
CA SER A 102 1.02 8.40 -17.17
C SER A 102 1.30 9.23 -18.42
N PRO A 103 0.36 9.37 -19.37
CA PRO A 103 0.57 10.17 -20.58
C PRO A 103 1.12 11.57 -20.26
N GLY A 104 2.28 11.91 -20.82
CA GLY A 104 3.02 13.15 -20.57
C GLY A 104 3.89 13.13 -19.30
N HIS A 105 3.92 12.01 -18.57
CA HIS A 105 4.71 11.76 -17.37
C HIS A 105 5.32 10.35 -17.43
N ASP A 106 6.08 10.06 -18.46
CA ASP A 106 6.56 8.71 -18.76
C ASP A 106 7.78 8.34 -17.90
N CYS A 107 8.62 9.32 -17.53
CA CYS A 107 9.89 9.12 -16.81
C CYS A 107 10.04 9.96 -15.53
N ASP A 108 9.03 10.68 -15.08
CA ASP A 108 9.10 11.60 -13.94
C ASP A 108 8.23 11.16 -12.75
N SER A 109 7.81 9.91 -12.72
CA SER A 109 7.01 9.37 -11.63
C SER A 109 7.87 8.87 -10.46
N VAL A 110 7.22 8.69 -9.30
CA VAL A 110 7.84 8.04 -8.12
C VAL A 110 8.44 6.68 -8.48
N LEU A 111 7.77 5.90 -9.34
CA LEU A 111 8.27 4.57 -9.71
C LEU A 111 9.52 4.63 -10.59
N ASN A 112 9.64 5.63 -11.47
CA ASN A 112 10.87 5.87 -12.22
C ASN A 112 12.02 6.31 -11.29
N ALA A 113 11.74 7.20 -10.35
CA ALA A 113 12.71 7.67 -9.35
C ALA A 113 13.14 6.54 -8.40
N ALA A 114 12.21 5.67 -7.98
CA ALA A 114 12.52 4.50 -7.17
C ALA A 114 13.37 3.48 -7.94
N ALA A 115 13.11 3.26 -9.22
CA ALA A 115 13.95 2.42 -10.08
C ALA A 115 15.37 2.99 -10.20
N TRP A 116 15.54 4.32 -10.28
CA TRP A 116 16.83 4.97 -10.24
C TRP A 116 17.52 4.83 -8.89
N TYR A 117 16.80 5.00 -7.80
CA TYR A 117 17.34 4.83 -6.44
C TYR A 117 17.93 3.44 -6.24
N TYR A 118 17.28 2.40 -6.77
CA TYR A 118 17.75 1.01 -6.71
C TYR A 118 18.46 0.50 -7.97
N ARG A 119 18.96 1.37 -8.84
CA ARG A 119 19.62 0.96 -10.09
C ARG A 119 20.79 -0.02 -9.94
N ALA A 120 21.43 -0.05 -8.77
CA ALA A 120 22.47 -1.02 -8.44
C ALA A 120 21.92 -2.38 -7.98
N ALA A 121 20.60 -2.51 -7.80
CA ALA A 121 19.92 -3.72 -7.40
C ALA A 121 18.65 -3.90 -8.28
N PRO A 122 18.80 -4.27 -9.57
CA PRO A 122 17.73 -4.22 -10.57
C PRO A 122 16.58 -5.19 -10.31
N ASP A 123 16.76 -6.16 -9.41
CA ASP A 123 15.70 -7.12 -9.04
C ASP A 123 14.65 -6.54 -8.07
N PHE A 124 14.76 -5.26 -7.71
CA PHE A 124 13.80 -4.63 -6.82
C PHE A 124 12.43 -4.46 -7.46
N VAL A 125 11.42 -4.66 -6.63
CA VAL A 125 10.02 -4.49 -7.00
C VAL A 125 9.40 -3.45 -6.10
N PHE A 126 8.66 -2.52 -6.70
CA PHE A 126 7.94 -1.49 -5.94
C PHE A 126 6.45 -1.59 -6.19
N ARG A 127 5.69 -1.54 -5.10
CA ARG A 127 4.23 -1.47 -5.14
C ARG A 127 3.78 -0.38 -4.18
N PRO A 128 3.36 0.77 -4.69
CA PRO A 128 2.72 1.76 -3.84
C PRO A 128 1.51 1.14 -3.15
N LEU A 129 1.43 1.29 -1.83
CA LEU A 129 0.29 0.76 -1.05
C LEU A 129 -0.97 1.60 -1.25
N TYR A 130 -0.81 2.84 -1.70
CA TYR A 130 -1.87 3.79 -2.07
C TYR A 130 -1.30 4.82 -3.03
N ARG A 131 -2.15 5.70 -3.48
CA ARG A 131 -1.74 6.79 -4.37
C ARG A 131 -1.92 8.13 -3.66
N LEU A 132 -1.01 9.04 -3.93
CA LEU A 132 -1.18 10.47 -3.74
C LEU A 132 -1.32 11.11 -5.11
N ASP A 133 -2.11 12.15 -5.19
CA ASP A 133 -2.21 12.92 -6.44
C ASP A 133 -0.89 13.63 -6.74
N ARG A 134 -0.69 14.03 -7.99
CA ARG A 134 0.57 14.62 -8.45
C ARG A 134 1.04 15.75 -7.54
N ASP A 135 0.15 16.67 -7.18
CA ASP A 135 0.48 17.87 -6.43
C ASP A 135 0.31 17.69 -4.89
N THR A 136 -0.14 16.51 -4.44
CA THR A 136 -0.18 16.16 -3.02
C THR A 136 1.20 15.73 -2.55
N THR A 137 1.68 16.36 -1.48
CA THR A 137 2.97 16.03 -0.83
C THR A 137 2.79 15.07 0.34
N GLY A 138 3.91 14.50 0.82
CA GLY A 138 3.98 13.78 2.08
C GLY A 138 4.30 12.30 1.94
N ALA A 139 4.17 11.59 3.05
CA ALA A 139 4.60 10.20 3.15
C ALA A 139 3.88 9.31 2.13
N LEU A 140 4.67 8.57 1.35
CA LEU A 140 4.19 7.53 0.44
C LEU A 140 4.94 6.23 0.75
N VAL A 141 4.19 5.14 0.94
CA VAL A 141 4.75 3.83 1.27
C VAL A 141 4.77 2.94 0.04
N LEU A 142 5.96 2.47 -0.30
CA LEU A 142 6.19 1.49 -1.36
C LEU A 142 6.54 0.15 -0.73
N ALA A 143 5.80 -0.91 -1.04
CA ALA A 143 6.15 -2.26 -0.66
C ALA A 143 7.23 -2.81 -1.59
N LYS A 144 8.25 -3.44 -1.02
CA LYS A 144 9.41 -4.02 -1.74
C LYS A 144 9.20 -5.49 -2.13
N ASN A 145 8.09 -6.09 -1.71
CA ASN A 145 7.74 -7.48 -2.03
C ASN A 145 6.22 -7.73 -1.94
N LYS A 146 5.77 -8.88 -2.45
CA LYS A 146 4.35 -9.28 -2.46
C LYS A 146 3.73 -9.46 -1.07
N PHE A 147 4.51 -9.86 -0.06
CA PHE A 147 3.98 -9.99 1.31
C PHE A 147 3.62 -8.62 1.88
N ALA A 148 4.54 -7.67 1.76
CA ALA A 148 4.37 -6.30 2.23
C ALA A 148 3.25 -5.54 1.48
N ALA A 149 3.00 -5.89 0.22
CA ALA A 149 1.96 -5.25 -0.59
C ALA A 149 0.52 -5.45 -0.05
N GLY A 150 0.33 -6.33 0.93
CA GLY A 150 -0.93 -6.53 1.63
C GLY A 150 -1.10 -5.71 2.90
N ALA A 151 -0.14 -4.86 3.27
CA ALA A 151 -0.21 -4.06 4.48
C ALA A 151 -1.37 -3.05 4.44
N VAL A 152 -2.05 -2.92 5.57
CA VAL A 152 -3.12 -1.94 5.77
C VAL A 152 -2.54 -0.75 6.53
N LEU A 153 -2.81 0.44 6.03
CA LEU A 153 -2.30 1.69 6.59
C LEU A 153 -3.45 2.61 7.01
N GLU A 154 -3.30 3.24 8.14
CA GLU A 154 -4.10 4.41 8.49
C GLU A 154 -3.45 5.67 7.90
N LYS A 155 -4.25 6.49 7.24
CA LYS A 155 -3.77 7.68 6.54
C LYS A 155 -4.47 8.92 7.07
N THR A 156 -3.68 9.92 7.39
CA THR A 156 -4.17 11.26 7.74
C THR A 156 -3.60 12.26 6.74
N TYR A 157 -4.47 13.13 6.24
CA TYR A 157 -4.10 14.21 5.34
C TYR A 157 -4.31 15.54 6.06
N THR A 158 -3.50 16.53 5.72
CA THR A 158 -3.67 17.90 6.19
C THR A 158 -3.79 18.82 5.00
N ALA A 159 -4.76 19.71 5.02
CA ALA A 159 -4.94 20.70 3.96
C ALA A 159 -5.38 22.04 4.55
N VAL A 160 -5.08 23.10 3.81
CA VAL A 160 -5.67 24.42 4.01
C VAL A 160 -6.93 24.50 3.16
N CYS A 161 -8.04 24.81 3.81
CA CYS A 161 -9.34 25.00 3.17
C CYS A 161 -9.75 26.47 3.27
N GLU A 162 -10.40 26.99 2.23
CA GLU A 162 -11.01 28.30 2.27
C GLU A 162 -12.20 28.33 3.22
N GLY A 163 -12.36 29.45 3.92
CA GLY A 163 -13.47 29.69 4.83
C GLY A 163 -13.31 29.09 6.23
N ALA A 164 -14.30 29.35 7.06
CA ALA A 164 -14.39 28.88 8.42
C ALA A 164 -15.05 27.49 8.46
N ILE A 165 -14.25 26.45 8.47
CA ILE A 165 -14.72 25.07 8.61
C ILE A 165 -15.16 24.81 10.07
N PRO A 166 -16.27 24.10 10.34
CA PRO A 166 -16.64 23.67 11.69
C PRO A 166 -15.50 22.91 12.41
N PRO A 167 -15.47 22.89 13.77
CA PRO A 167 -14.36 22.28 14.52
C PRO A 167 -14.08 20.81 14.16
N CYS A 168 -15.13 20.03 13.88
CA CYS A 168 -15.02 18.65 13.42
C CYS A 168 -16.32 18.23 12.73
N GLY A 169 -16.25 17.14 11.97
CA GLY A 169 -17.42 16.56 11.30
C GLY A 169 -17.06 15.35 10.46
N VAL A 170 -18.09 14.85 9.80
CA VAL A 170 -17.99 13.74 8.84
C VAL A 170 -18.67 14.19 7.54
N ILE A 171 -17.95 14.00 6.44
CA ILE A 171 -18.49 14.18 5.09
C ILE A 171 -18.81 12.77 4.58
N ASP A 172 -20.09 12.45 4.41
CA ASP A 172 -20.56 11.19 3.81
C ASP A 172 -21.30 11.54 2.51
N ALA A 173 -20.56 11.56 1.41
CA ALA A 173 -21.08 11.93 0.12
C ALA A 173 -20.45 11.04 -0.96
N PRO A 174 -21.27 10.32 -1.76
CA PRO A 174 -20.75 9.49 -2.83
C PRO A 174 -19.98 10.31 -3.86
N ILE A 175 -18.88 9.75 -4.38
CA ILE A 175 -18.02 10.38 -5.38
C ILE A 175 -17.96 9.49 -6.62
N GLY A 176 -18.23 10.06 -7.77
CA GLY A 176 -18.18 9.39 -9.07
C GLY A 176 -17.64 10.27 -10.19
N LEU A 177 -17.58 9.71 -11.38
CA LEU A 177 -17.27 10.49 -12.58
C LEU A 177 -18.40 11.49 -12.87
N LYS A 178 -18.02 12.72 -13.13
CA LYS A 178 -18.96 13.74 -13.59
C LYS A 178 -19.51 13.34 -14.97
N PRO A 179 -20.83 13.41 -15.20
CA PRO A 179 -21.41 13.06 -16.49
C PRO A 179 -20.73 13.79 -17.66
N GLY A 180 -20.32 13.03 -18.68
CA GLY A 180 -19.61 13.57 -19.85
C GLY A 180 -18.11 13.82 -19.67
N HIS A 181 -17.54 13.52 -18.52
CA HIS A 181 -16.11 13.67 -18.23
C HIS A 181 -15.44 12.32 -17.99
N THR A 182 -14.16 12.21 -18.41
CA THR A 182 -13.35 10.98 -18.23
C THR A 182 -12.47 11.01 -16.98
N ILE A 183 -12.22 12.18 -16.41
CA ILE A 183 -11.31 12.40 -15.30
C ILE A 183 -12.00 13.11 -14.13
N GLU A 184 -12.79 14.15 -14.44
CA GLU A 184 -13.39 14.99 -13.42
C GLU A 184 -14.40 14.23 -12.56
N ARG A 185 -14.31 14.42 -11.25
CA ARG A 185 -15.19 13.78 -10.26
C ARG A 185 -16.21 14.79 -9.74
N CYS A 186 -17.38 14.30 -9.34
CA CYS A 186 -18.37 15.08 -8.63
C CYS A 186 -18.96 14.28 -7.46
N THR A 187 -19.58 14.99 -6.54
CA THR A 187 -20.37 14.41 -5.45
C THR A 187 -21.80 14.09 -5.91
N GLY A 188 -22.49 13.23 -5.16
CA GLY A 188 -23.89 12.86 -5.42
C GLY A 188 -24.07 11.67 -6.37
N CYS A 189 -22.97 11.10 -6.90
CA CYS A 189 -23.00 9.91 -7.74
C CYS A 189 -21.79 9.01 -7.45
N GLY A 190 -21.85 7.74 -7.86
CA GLY A 190 -20.72 6.81 -7.77
C GLY A 190 -20.62 6.05 -6.44
N ALA A 191 -19.39 5.77 -6.00
CA ALA A 191 -19.13 4.98 -4.79
C ALA A 191 -19.28 5.84 -3.53
N ARG A 192 -19.72 5.22 -2.44
CA ARG A 192 -19.77 5.86 -1.12
C ARG A 192 -18.38 6.32 -0.72
N ALA A 193 -18.24 7.59 -0.29
CA ALA A 193 -17.01 8.18 0.19
C ALA A 193 -17.27 8.86 1.54
N VAL A 194 -16.51 8.43 2.56
CA VAL A 194 -16.65 8.94 3.93
C VAL A 194 -15.31 9.45 4.40
N THR A 195 -15.31 10.72 4.82
CA THR A 195 -14.13 11.42 5.34
C THR A 195 -14.47 12.09 6.66
N ALA A 196 -13.82 11.67 7.74
CA ALA A 196 -13.85 12.39 9.00
C ALA A 196 -12.84 13.53 8.97
N TYR A 197 -13.18 14.68 9.55
CA TYR A 197 -12.27 15.80 9.64
C TYR A 197 -12.24 16.46 11.01
N ARG A 198 -11.10 17.12 11.32
CA ARG A 198 -10.91 17.95 12.48
C ARG A 198 -10.13 19.21 12.10
N ARG A 199 -10.68 20.37 12.37
CA ARG A 199 -10.00 21.65 12.22
C ARG A 199 -8.90 21.79 13.27
N LEU A 200 -7.69 22.09 12.82
CA LEU A 200 -6.50 22.27 13.66
C LEU A 200 -6.31 23.74 14.04
N ALA A 201 -6.54 24.65 13.07
CA ALA A 201 -6.44 26.10 13.24
C ALA A 201 -7.35 26.83 12.23
N ALA A 202 -7.63 28.10 12.49
CA ALA A 202 -8.31 29.00 11.55
C ALA A 202 -7.87 30.45 11.79
N ASP A 203 -7.86 31.25 10.72
CA ASP A 203 -7.57 32.70 10.73
C ASP A 203 -8.78 33.55 10.32
N GLY A 204 -9.94 32.95 10.15
CA GLY A 204 -11.17 33.61 9.67
C GLY A 204 -11.39 33.53 8.17
N ALA A 205 -10.35 33.53 7.36
CA ALA A 205 -10.41 33.34 5.90
C ALA A 205 -10.11 31.89 5.49
N HIS A 206 -9.28 31.19 6.25
CA HIS A 206 -8.84 29.84 6.00
C HIS A 206 -8.94 28.97 7.23
N SER A 207 -8.97 27.67 7.02
CA SER A 207 -8.92 26.64 8.06
C SER A 207 -7.86 25.60 7.72
N LEU A 208 -6.96 25.31 8.66
CA LEU A 208 -6.08 24.15 8.60
C LEU A 208 -6.85 22.93 9.13
N VAL A 209 -6.99 21.91 8.34
CA VAL A 209 -7.87 20.76 8.63
C VAL A 209 -7.12 19.45 8.45
N ALA A 210 -7.25 18.57 9.45
CA ALA A 210 -6.81 17.18 9.33
C ALA A 210 -7.99 16.31 8.87
N PHE A 211 -7.73 15.43 7.90
CA PHE A 211 -8.70 14.52 7.30
C PHE A 211 -8.27 13.07 7.51
N ARG A 212 -9.23 12.22 7.88
CA ARG A 212 -9.08 10.77 7.90
C ARG A 212 -10.10 10.16 6.95
N LEU A 213 -9.61 9.43 5.95
CA LEU A 213 -10.46 8.70 5.02
C LEU A 213 -10.92 7.40 5.66
N GLU A 214 -12.23 7.19 5.76
CA GLU A 214 -12.83 5.93 6.23
C GLU A 214 -13.11 4.98 5.07
N THR A 215 -13.23 5.52 3.86
CA THR A 215 -13.36 4.81 2.60
C THR A 215 -12.33 5.32 1.60
N GLY A 216 -11.79 4.46 0.73
CA GLY A 216 -10.87 4.88 -0.33
C GLY A 216 -9.53 4.22 -0.30
#